data_6e48783a51db53ee2f0da5aed0b43084
#
_entry.id   6e48783a51db53ee2f0da5aed0b43084
#
_cell.length_a   1.000
_cell.length_b   1.000
_cell.length_c   1.000
_cell.angle_alpha   90.00
_cell.angle_beta   90.00
_cell.angle_gamma   90.00
#
_symmetry.space_group_name_H-M   'P 1'
#
loop_
_entity.id
_entity.type
_entity.pdbx_description
1 polymer ?
#
loop_
_entity_poly.entity_id
_entity_poly.type
_entity_poly.pdbx_seq_one_letter_code
_entity_poly.pdbx_strand_id
1 'polypeptide(L)'
;PMVVAPAAVAMVWRWLYNSQFGLLNHILGTKIEWISNPKIAWISVAIIGVWSIIGYNMVLFLAGLQEIPKDYYEAADIDGASGVRAFFKITLPLLSPTVFFVLVTRVIGALQVFDLVYMVMDISNPALKKTESIVYLFYQYSFQNGNKGYGSAIVVLLLAVIMVLTVFQMIGQKKWVHYN
;
A
#
# COMPACT_ATOMS: atom_id res chain seq x y z
N PRO A 1 -7.25 -9.51 -6.32
CA PRO A 1 -5.88 -9.66 -5.80
C PRO A 1 -5.83 -10.30 -4.41
N MET A 2 -6.78 -9.97 -3.55
CA MET A 2 -6.81 -10.39 -2.13
C MET A 2 -6.70 -11.90 -1.89
N VAL A 3 -7.22 -12.73 -2.81
CA VAL A 3 -7.30 -14.20 -2.66
C VAL A 3 -6.05 -14.90 -3.20
N VAL A 4 -5.24 -14.21 -3.98
CA VAL A 4 -4.09 -14.79 -4.67
C VAL A 4 -2.86 -14.77 -3.76
N ALA A 5 -2.13 -15.89 -3.69
CA ALA A 5 -0.89 -15.97 -2.90
C ALA A 5 0.14 -14.92 -3.37
N PRO A 6 0.85 -14.23 -2.44
CA PRO A 6 1.84 -13.20 -2.80
C PRO A 6 2.91 -13.69 -3.77
N ALA A 7 3.34 -14.94 -3.64
CA ALA A 7 4.31 -15.55 -4.55
C ALA A 7 3.80 -15.64 -6.00
N ALA A 8 2.54 -16.05 -6.17
CA ALA A 8 1.93 -16.11 -7.50
C ALA A 8 1.76 -14.73 -8.11
N VAL A 9 1.36 -13.73 -7.31
CA VAL A 9 1.31 -12.33 -7.72
C VAL A 9 2.68 -11.86 -8.21
N ALA A 10 3.73 -12.10 -7.43
CA ALA A 10 5.08 -11.71 -7.79
C ALA A 10 5.54 -12.35 -9.11
N MET A 11 5.27 -13.65 -9.32
CA MET A 11 5.62 -14.34 -10.56
C MET A 11 4.90 -13.75 -11.79
N VAL A 12 3.58 -13.52 -11.68
CA VAL A 12 2.78 -12.93 -12.76
C VAL A 12 3.30 -11.54 -13.10
N TRP A 13 3.56 -10.70 -12.10
CA TRP A 13 4.06 -9.35 -12.34
C TRP A 13 5.50 -9.34 -12.88
N ARG A 14 6.38 -10.28 -12.46
CA ARG A 14 7.71 -10.45 -13.08
C ARG A 14 7.60 -10.76 -14.56
N TRP A 15 6.64 -11.59 -14.95
CA TRP A 15 6.36 -11.87 -16.35
C TRP A 15 5.82 -10.64 -17.10
N LEU A 16 4.85 -9.94 -16.53
CA LEU A 16 4.28 -8.72 -17.11
C LEU A 16 5.34 -7.63 -17.34
N TYR A 17 6.28 -7.50 -16.40
CA TYR A 17 7.37 -6.52 -16.41
C TYR A 17 8.62 -6.98 -17.19
N ASN A 18 8.60 -8.15 -17.79
CA ASN A 18 9.76 -8.63 -18.54
C ASN A 18 10.07 -7.68 -19.70
N SER A 19 11.36 -7.27 -19.84
CA SER A 19 11.78 -6.29 -20.84
C SER A 19 11.73 -6.81 -22.27
N GLN A 20 11.84 -8.12 -22.48
CA GLN A 20 11.92 -8.73 -23.82
C GLN A 20 10.57 -9.25 -24.32
N PHE A 21 9.82 -9.93 -23.47
CA PHE A 21 8.57 -10.62 -23.81
C PHE A 21 7.39 -10.31 -22.89
N GLY A 22 7.55 -9.33 -22.00
CA GLY A 22 6.49 -8.93 -21.08
C GLY A 22 5.33 -8.22 -21.80
N LEU A 23 4.12 -8.52 -21.34
CA LEU A 23 2.88 -8.00 -21.92
C LEU A 23 2.82 -6.46 -21.91
N LEU A 24 3.31 -5.83 -20.85
CA LEU A 24 3.29 -4.36 -20.74
C LEU A 24 4.14 -3.69 -21.82
N ASN A 25 5.34 -4.18 -22.06
CA ASN A 25 6.20 -3.66 -23.11
C ASN A 25 5.63 -3.95 -24.51
N HIS A 26 4.96 -5.09 -24.67
CA HIS A 26 4.31 -5.44 -25.93
C HIS A 26 3.16 -4.45 -26.25
N ILE A 27 2.29 -4.17 -25.28
CA ILE A 27 1.16 -3.23 -25.46
C ILE A 27 1.66 -1.79 -25.67
N LEU A 28 2.69 -1.37 -24.92
CA LEU A 28 3.22 0.00 -25.01
C LEU A 28 4.15 0.22 -26.20
N GLY A 29 4.55 -0.84 -26.93
CA GLY A 29 5.52 -0.76 -28.00
C GLY A 29 6.91 -0.31 -27.54
N THR A 30 7.29 -0.60 -26.29
CA THR A 30 8.52 -0.13 -25.65
C THR A 30 9.40 -1.30 -25.17
N LYS A 31 10.62 -0.97 -24.74
CA LYS A 31 11.55 -1.93 -24.10
C LYS A 31 11.98 -1.41 -22.73
N ILE A 32 11.02 -1.03 -21.91
CA ILE A 32 11.29 -0.49 -20.57
C ILE A 32 11.76 -1.61 -19.65
N GLU A 33 12.84 -1.37 -18.93
CA GLU A 33 13.35 -2.25 -17.87
C GLU A 33 12.67 -1.94 -16.54
N TRP A 34 11.43 -2.37 -16.40
CA TRP A 34 10.56 -2.06 -15.27
C TRP A 34 11.15 -2.40 -13.89
N ILE A 35 11.87 -3.51 -13.81
CA ILE A 35 12.41 -4.05 -12.54
C ILE A 35 13.92 -3.75 -12.42
N SER A 36 14.66 -3.70 -13.52
CA SER A 36 16.12 -3.59 -13.51
C SER A 36 16.63 -2.15 -13.54
N ASN A 37 15.80 -1.19 -13.98
CA ASN A 37 16.18 0.21 -14.01
C ASN A 37 16.03 0.86 -12.62
N PRO A 38 17.14 1.33 -11.98
CA PRO A 38 17.12 1.89 -10.64
C PRO A 38 16.26 3.16 -10.48
N LYS A 39 15.86 3.83 -11.56
CA LYS A 39 15.02 5.04 -11.50
C LYS A 39 13.55 4.74 -11.37
N ILE A 40 13.09 3.59 -11.90
CA ILE A 40 11.66 3.26 -11.99
C ILE A 40 11.27 1.99 -11.22
N ALA A 41 12.22 1.14 -10.87
CA ALA A 41 11.95 -0.14 -10.23
C ALA A 41 11.12 -0.02 -8.95
N TRP A 42 11.36 1.01 -8.13
CA TRP A 42 10.58 1.27 -6.93
C TRP A 42 9.11 1.61 -7.24
N ILE A 43 8.85 2.31 -8.36
CA ILE A 43 7.49 2.60 -8.83
C ILE A 43 6.82 1.30 -9.28
N SER A 44 7.55 0.44 -10.00
CA SER A 44 7.04 -0.86 -10.46
C SER A 44 6.63 -1.74 -9.29
N VAL A 45 7.44 -1.82 -8.24
CA VAL A 45 7.10 -2.56 -7.01
C VAL A 45 5.93 -1.90 -6.28
N ALA A 46 5.87 -0.58 -6.22
CA ALA A 46 4.77 0.15 -5.61
C ALA A 46 3.43 -0.11 -6.34
N ILE A 47 3.43 -0.19 -7.67
CA ILE A 47 2.24 -0.53 -8.47
C ILE A 47 1.73 -1.93 -8.09
N ILE A 48 2.60 -2.92 -7.96
CA ILE A 48 2.22 -4.27 -7.51
C ILE A 48 1.61 -4.20 -6.10
N GLY A 49 2.25 -3.45 -5.20
CA GLY A 49 1.76 -3.27 -3.83
C GLY A 49 0.37 -2.66 -3.79
N VAL A 50 0.15 -1.56 -4.50
CA VAL A 50 -1.16 -0.90 -4.59
C VAL A 50 -2.20 -1.85 -5.17
N TRP A 51 -1.90 -2.52 -6.28
CA TRP A 51 -2.81 -3.49 -6.89
C TRP A 51 -3.19 -4.61 -5.92
N SER A 52 -2.24 -5.12 -5.17
CA SER A 52 -2.46 -6.23 -4.21
C SER A 52 -3.42 -5.87 -3.08
N ILE A 53 -3.41 -4.60 -2.63
CA ILE A 53 -4.22 -4.16 -1.49
C ILE A 53 -5.60 -3.60 -1.87
N ILE A 54 -5.85 -3.32 -3.16
CA ILE A 54 -7.12 -2.73 -3.63
C ILE A 54 -8.33 -3.54 -3.14
N GLY A 55 -8.32 -4.87 -3.33
CA GLY A 55 -9.45 -5.72 -2.98
C GLY A 55 -9.78 -5.68 -1.48
N TYR A 56 -8.77 -5.74 -0.62
CA TYR A 56 -8.96 -5.65 0.82
C TYR A 56 -9.51 -4.29 1.25
N ASN A 57 -8.94 -3.20 0.74
CA ASN A 57 -9.41 -1.86 1.06
C ASN A 57 -10.84 -1.61 0.55
N MET A 58 -11.19 -2.17 -0.62
CA MET A 58 -12.53 -2.08 -1.17
C MET A 58 -13.58 -2.71 -0.24
N VAL A 59 -13.28 -3.88 0.33
CA VAL A 59 -14.17 -4.54 1.30
C VAL A 59 -14.31 -3.70 2.57
N LEU A 60 -13.23 -3.12 3.09
CA LEU A 60 -13.28 -2.25 4.26
C LEU A 60 -14.13 -0.99 4.01
N PHE A 61 -13.95 -0.34 2.87
CA PHE A 61 -14.74 0.83 2.51
C PHE A 61 -16.21 0.48 2.27
N LEU A 62 -16.48 -0.67 1.66
CA LEU A 62 -17.86 -1.14 1.47
C LEU A 62 -18.55 -1.39 2.81
N ALA A 63 -17.86 -2.00 3.77
CA ALA A 63 -18.39 -2.19 5.12
C ALA A 63 -18.69 -0.85 5.80
N GLY A 64 -17.73 0.10 5.77
CA GLY A 64 -17.95 1.43 6.34
C GLY A 64 -19.08 2.22 5.66
N LEU A 65 -19.27 2.05 4.35
CA LEU A 65 -20.39 2.68 3.64
C LEU A 65 -21.75 2.10 4.06
N GLN A 66 -21.81 0.81 4.40
CA GLN A 66 -23.04 0.16 4.85
C GLN A 66 -23.47 0.59 6.26
N GLU A 67 -22.55 1.12 7.06
CA GLU A 67 -22.84 1.66 8.40
C GLU A 67 -23.52 3.05 8.36
N ILE A 68 -23.51 3.73 7.21
CA ILE A 68 -24.13 5.05 7.06
C ILE A 68 -25.66 4.89 6.92
N PRO A 69 -26.48 5.45 7.85
CA PRO A 69 -27.93 5.38 7.76
C PRO A 69 -28.47 6.04 6.49
N LYS A 70 -29.46 5.40 5.89
CA LYS A 70 -30.10 5.90 4.64
C LYS A 70 -30.81 7.24 4.82
N ASP A 71 -31.29 7.50 6.01
CA ASP A 71 -32.01 8.73 6.37
C ASP A 71 -31.22 10.00 6.02
N TYR A 72 -29.89 9.96 6.12
CA TYR A 72 -29.04 11.09 5.72
C TYR A 72 -29.12 11.38 4.20
N TYR A 73 -29.24 10.35 3.38
CA TYR A 73 -29.36 10.50 1.94
C TYR A 73 -30.78 10.91 1.54
N GLU A 74 -31.79 10.38 2.21
CA GLU A 74 -33.18 10.76 1.98
C GLU A 74 -33.42 12.23 2.35
N ALA A 75 -32.87 12.70 3.46
CA ALA A 75 -32.92 14.12 3.83
C ALA A 75 -32.20 15.00 2.78
N ALA A 76 -31.03 14.57 2.32
CA ALA A 76 -30.28 15.29 1.29
C ALA A 76 -31.03 15.38 -0.04
N ASP A 77 -31.76 14.34 -0.42
CA ASP A 77 -32.58 14.31 -1.64
C ASP A 77 -33.78 15.30 -1.53
N ILE A 78 -34.39 15.39 -0.34
CA ILE A 78 -35.45 16.37 -0.07
C ILE A 78 -34.89 17.81 -0.17
N ASP A 79 -33.67 18.04 0.30
CA ASP A 79 -32.97 19.32 0.21
C ASP A 79 -32.44 19.63 -1.22
N GLY A 80 -32.66 18.75 -2.18
CA GLY A 80 -32.22 18.90 -3.57
C GLY A 80 -30.70 18.82 -3.73
N ALA A 81 -29.99 18.15 -2.83
CA ALA A 81 -28.55 17.97 -2.91
C ALA A 81 -28.18 17.03 -4.06
N SER A 82 -27.27 17.45 -4.94
CA SER A 82 -26.72 16.54 -5.96
C SER A 82 -25.91 15.42 -5.32
N GLY A 83 -25.82 14.25 -5.98
CA GLY A 83 -25.04 13.10 -5.50
C GLY A 83 -23.57 13.44 -5.19
N VAL A 84 -22.94 14.33 -5.96
CA VAL A 84 -21.57 14.82 -5.69
C VAL A 84 -21.53 15.63 -4.37
N ARG A 85 -22.55 16.48 -4.12
CA ARG A 85 -22.64 17.24 -2.87
C ARG A 85 -22.85 16.31 -1.68
N ALA A 86 -23.74 15.31 -1.79
CA ALA A 86 -23.96 14.28 -0.79
C ALA A 86 -22.70 13.49 -0.50
N PHE A 87 -21.91 13.12 -1.52
CA PHE A 87 -20.63 12.43 -1.34
C PHE A 87 -19.67 13.22 -0.45
N PHE A 88 -19.42 14.49 -0.75
CA PHE A 88 -18.43 15.29 0.01
C PHE A 88 -18.95 15.78 1.36
N LYS A 89 -20.26 15.98 1.52
CA LYS A 89 -20.83 16.54 2.76
C LYS A 89 -21.39 15.51 3.72
N ILE A 90 -21.74 14.31 3.24
CA ILE A 90 -22.34 13.24 4.04
C ILE A 90 -21.44 12.01 4.02
N THR A 91 -21.23 11.41 2.86
CA THR A 91 -20.52 10.14 2.74
C THR A 91 -19.09 10.22 3.27
N LEU A 92 -18.30 11.17 2.77
CA LEU A 92 -16.88 11.26 3.12
C LEU A 92 -16.64 11.62 4.59
N PRO A 93 -17.36 12.56 5.22
CA PRO A 93 -17.26 12.80 6.66
C PRO A 93 -17.68 11.62 7.52
N LEU A 94 -18.80 10.96 7.22
CA LEU A 94 -19.26 9.79 7.97
C LEU A 94 -18.39 8.55 7.76
N LEU A 95 -17.74 8.43 6.61
CA LEU A 95 -16.78 7.37 6.30
C LEU A 95 -15.39 7.64 6.90
N SER A 96 -15.15 8.83 7.45
CA SER A 96 -13.81 9.25 7.91
C SER A 96 -13.17 8.31 8.95
N PRO A 97 -13.89 7.62 9.87
CA PRO A 97 -13.29 6.61 10.74
C PRO A 97 -12.67 5.44 9.96
N THR A 98 -13.40 4.94 8.96
CA THR A 98 -12.89 3.86 8.08
C THR A 98 -11.70 4.32 7.25
N VAL A 99 -11.76 5.53 6.69
CA VAL A 99 -10.63 6.15 5.97
C VAL A 99 -9.40 6.24 6.87
N PHE A 100 -9.57 6.68 8.12
CA PHE A 100 -8.48 6.77 9.08
C PHE A 100 -7.88 5.40 9.41
N PHE A 101 -8.72 4.40 9.68
CA PHE A 101 -8.27 3.03 9.93
C PHE A 101 -7.46 2.47 8.76
N VAL A 102 -7.97 2.62 7.53
CA VAL A 102 -7.26 2.22 6.31
C VAL A 102 -5.94 2.96 6.19
N LEU A 103 -5.91 4.27 6.39
CA LEU A 103 -4.70 5.08 6.29
C LEU A 103 -3.62 4.59 7.29
N VAL A 104 -3.98 4.39 8.56
CA VAL A 104 -3.03 3.91 9.58
C VAL A 104 -2.46 2.55 9.20
N THR A 105 -3.34 1.59 8.88
CA THR A 105 -2.92 0.23 8.54
C THR A 105 -2.08 0.18 7.25
N ARG A 106 -2.36 1.04 6.27
CA ARG A 106 -1.58 1.11 5.02
C ARG A 106 -0.22 1.75 5.22
N VAL A 107 -0.10 2.80 6.05
CA VAL A 107 1.21 3.40 6.37
C VAL A 107 2.10 2.38 7.09
N ILE A 108 1.57 1.66 8.08
CA ILE A 108 2.30 0.59 8.77
C ILE A 108 2.72 -0.50 7.76
N GLY A 109 1.80 -0.99 6.94
CA GLY A 109 2.08 -2.03 5.95
C GLY A 109 3.09 -1.60 4.89
N ALA A 110 3.06 -0.34 4.45
CA ALA A 110 4.02 0.18 3.48
C ALA A 110 5.46 0.22 4.03
N LEU A 111 5.63 0.52 5.33
CA LEU A 111 6.94 0.49 5.99
C LEU A 111 7.46 -0.94 6.22
N GLN A 112 6.58 -1.93 6.25
CA GLN A 112 6.88 -3.34 6.50
C GLN A 112 6.93 -4.20 5.23
N VAL A 113 6.90 -3.60 4.03
CA VAL A 113 6.98 -4.35 2.78
C VAL A 113 8.27 -5.17 2.74
N PHE A 114 8.13 -6.49 2.57
CA PHE A 114 9.22 -7.43 2.40
C PHE A 114 9.00 -8.35 1.21
N ASP A 115 7.89 -9.09 1.21
CA ASP A 115 7.61 -10.17 0.26
C ASP A 115 7.70 -9.72 -1.19
N LEU A 116 7.13 -8.56 -1.52
CA LEU A 116 7.16 -8.04 -2.89
C LEU A 116 8.58 -7.73 -3.35
N VAL A 117 9.39 -7.08 -2.51
CA VAL A 117 10.78 -6.77 -2.87
C VAL A 117 11.57 -8.06 -3.01
N TYR A 118 11.45 -8.98 -2.04
CA TYR A 118 12.17 -10.24 -2.02
C TYR A 118 11.81 -11.17 -3.20
N MET A 119 10.53 -11.24 -3.57
CA MET A 119 10.05 -12.13 -4.62
C MET A 119 10.17 -11.55 -6.03
N VAL A 120 10.06 -10.22 -6.17
CA VAL A 120 10.12 -9.56 -7.48
C VAL A 120 11.55 -9.26 -7.91
N MET A 121 12.44 -8.93 -6.94
CA MET A 121 13.82 -8.53 -7.23
C MET A 121 14.80 -9.62 -6.83
N ASP A 122 15.67 -9.97 -7.78
CA ASP A 122 16.79 -10.87 -7.48
C ASP A 122 17.91 -10.12 -6.75
N ILE A 123 18.73 -10.84 -5.97
CA ILE A 123 19.86 -10.26 -5.20
C ILE A 123 20.88 -9.56 -6.12
N SER A 124 21.04 -10.05 -7.35
CA SER A 124 21.92 -9.47 -8.35
C SER A 124 21.33 -8.28 -9.10
N ASN A 125 20.09 -7.89 -8.80
CA ASN A 125 19.41 -6.81 -9.52
C ASN A 125 20.04 -5.45 -9.19
N PRO A 126 20.50 -4.67 -10.21
CA PRO A 126 21.15 -3.39 -9.99
C PRO A 126 20.23 -2.34 -9.33
N ALA A 127 18.91 -2.50 -9.44
CA ALA A 127 17.93 -1.61 -8.84
C ALA A 127 17.59 -1.95 -7.37
N LEU A 128 18.03 -3.11 -6.87
CA LEU A 128 17.68 -3.59 -5.53
C LEU A 128 17.99 -2.56 -4.43
N LYS A 129 19.21 -2.01 -4.42
CA LYS A 129 19.63 -1.01 -3.42
C LYS A 129 18.79 0.25 -3.37
N LYS A 130 18.06 0.57 -4.44
CA LYS A 130 17.14 1.73 -4.49
C LYS A 130 15.68 1.35 -4.23
N THR A 131 15.40 0.08 -4.11
CA THR A 131 14.04 -0.46 -3.96
C THR A 131 13.91 -1.25 -2.65
N GLU A 132 15.03 -1.58 -2.00
CA GLU A 132 15.03 -2.32 -0.74
C GLU A 132 14.26 -1.57 0.35
N SER A 133 13.40 -2.31 1.05
CA SER A 133 12.68 -1.82 2.23
C SER A 133 13.51 -1.97 3.50
N ILE A 134 13.09 -1.31 4.57
CA ILE A 134 13.75 -1.46 5.90
C ILE A 134 13.71 -2.93 6.36
N VAL A 135 12.61 -3.64 6.10
CA VAL A 135 12.48 -5.07 6.47
C VAL A 135 13.37 -5.95 5.60
N TYR A 136 13.53 -5.60 4.31
CA TYR A 136 14.51 -6.29 3.46
C TYR A 136 15.94 -6.10 3.96
N LEU A 137 16.29 -4.89 4.37
CA LEU A 137 17.59 -4.58 4.97
C LEU A 137 17.84 -5.38 6.26
N PHE A 138 16.83 -5.46 7.13
CA PHE A 138 16.88 -6.34 8.31
C PHE A 138 17.17 -7.79 7.93
N TYR A 139 16.46 -8.33 6.94
CA TYR A 139 16.68 -9.70 6.46
C TYR A 139 18.10 -9.91 5.96
N GLN A 140 18.61 -8.98 5.16
CA GLN A 140 19.96 -9.05 4.62
C GLN A 140 21.02 -9.07 5.73
N TYR A 141 20.95 -8.16 6.70
CA TYR A 141 21.93 -8.11 7.78
C TYR A 141 21.82 -9.29 8.75
N SER A 142 20.60 -9.70 9.10
CA SER A 142 20.39 -10.77 10.09
C SER A 142 20.67 -12.16 9.57
N PHE A 143 20.23 -12.46 8.34
CA PHE A 143 20.22 -13.83 7.79
C PHE A 143 21.27 -14.06 6.71
N GLN A 144 21.55 -13.08 5.86
CA GLN A 144 22.58 -13.23 4.82
C GLN A 144 23.98 -12.92 5.36
N ASN A 145 24.12 -11.81 6.10
CA ASN A 145 25.42 -11.38 6.63
C ASN A 145 25.72 -11.92 8.04
N GLY A 146 24.77 -12.61 8.68
CA GLY A 146 24.94 -13.20 10.02
C GLY A 146 25.04 -12.17 11.16
N ASN A 147 24.86 -10.88 10.90
CA ASN A 147 24.97 -9.82 11.89
C ASN A 147 23.62 -9.53 12.56
N LYS A 148 23.22 -10.42 13.48
CA LYS A 148 21.93 -10.33 14.17
C LYS A 148 21.81 -9.07 15.05
N GLY A 149 22.93 -8.59 15.62
CA GLY A 149 22.93 -7.38 16.45
C GLY A 149 22.54 -6.13 15.63
N TYR A 150 23.15 -5.98 14.45
CA TYR A 150 22.81 -4.87 13.56
C TYR A 150 21.37 -5.00 13.01
N GLY A 151 20.97 -6.21 12.64
CA GLY A 151 19.58 -6.45 12.21
C GLY A 151 18.57 -6.11 13.30
N SER A 152 18.82 -6.49 14.56
CA SER A 152 17.94 -6.12 15.67
C SER A 152 17.83 -4.61 15.86
N ALA A 153 18.93 -3.87 15.67
CA ALA A 153 18.91 -2.41 15.74
C ALA A 153 18.00 -1.80 14.64
N ILE A 154 18.03 -2.35 13.42
CA ILE A 154 17.14 -1.93 12.32
C ILE A 154 15.67 -2.11 12.70
N VAL A 155 15.31 -3.25 13.30
CA VAL A 155 13.93 -3.52 13.73
C VAL A 155 13.47 -2.56 14.83
N VAL A 156 14.34 -2.28 15.81
CA VAL A 156 14.03 -1.32 16.88
C VAL A 156 13.81 0.09 16.31
N LEU A 157 14.66 0.51 15.37
CA LEU A 157 14.48 1.78 14.67
C LEU A 157 13.18 1.82 13.86
N LEU A 158 12.86 0.75 13.14
CA LEU A 158 11.59 0.65 12.41
C LEU A 158 10.40 0.75 13.36
N LEU A 159 10.43 0.06 14.49
CA LEU A 159 9.39 0.15 15.52
C LEU A 159 9.22 1.60 16.03
N ALA A 160 10.33 2.28 16.33
CA ALA A 160 10.30 3.67 16.77
C ALA A 160 9.66 4.59 15.70
N VAL A 161 10.04 4.43 14.43
CA VAL A 161 9.46 5.20 13.31
C VAL A 161 7.95 4.95 13.19
N ILE A 162 7.52 3.67 13.24
CA ILE A 162 6.09 3.31 13.16
C ILE A 162 5.33 3.93 14.34
N MET A 163 5.85 3.83 15.58
CA MET A 163 5.20 4.44 16.75
C MET A 163 5.04 5.95 16.60
N VAL A 164 6.10 6.65 16.19
CA VAL A 164 6.06 8.10 15.99
C VAL A 164 5.03 8.47 14.94
N LEU A 165 5.03 7.82 13.78
CA LEU A 165 4.05 8.07 12.71
C LEU A 165 2.62 7.78 13.16
N THR A 166 2.40 6.68 13.87
CA THR A 166 1.08 6.33 14.39
C THR A 166 0.58 7.36 15.40
N VAL A 167 1.43 7.84 16.30
CA VAL A 167 1.08 8.92 17.24
C VAL A 167 0.70 10.19 16.48
N PHE A 168 1.47 10.59 15.46
CA PHE A 168 1.10 11.73 14.63
C PHE A 168 -0.24 11.56 13.93
N GLN A 169 -0.52 10.38 13.40
CA GLN A 169 -1.81 10.07 12.78
C GLN A 169 -2.95 10.16 13.79
N MET A 170 -2.76 9.60 15.00
CA MET A 170 -3.77 9.64 16.07
C MET A 170 -4.02 11.06 16.61
N ILE A 171 -3.03 11.91 16.63
CA ILE A 171 -3.22 13.33 16.96
C ILE A 171 -3.97 14.05 15.82
N GLY A 172 -3.57 13.77 14.58
CA GLY A 172 -4.16 14.38 13.38
C GLY A 172 -5.62 14.03 13.19
N GLN A 173 -6.05 12.80 13.54
CA GLN A 173 -7.44 12.36 13.37
C GLN A 173 -8.47 13.27 14.07
N LYS A 174 -8.13 13.83 15.23
CA LYS A 174 -9.02 14.68 16.03
C LYS A 174 -9.58 15.88 15.26
N LYS A 175 -8.94 16.27 14.14
CA LYS A 175 -9.34 17.45 13.36
C LYS A 175 -10.32 17.13 12.22
N TRP A 176 -10.40 15.87 11.76
CA TRP A 176 -11.14 15.53 10.55
C TRP A 176 -11.94 14.22 10.63
N VAL A 177 -11.67 13.37 11.62
CA VAL A 177 -12.44 12.13 11.82
C VAL A 177 -13.67 12.44 12.66
N HIS A 178 -14.84 12.07 12.15
CA HIS A 178 -16.13 12.24 12.81
C HIS A 178 -16.58 10.88 13.32
N TYR A 179 -16.52 10.69 14.64
CA TYR A 179 -17.10 9.52 15.29
C TYR A 179 -18.57 9.85 15.67
N ASN A 180 -19.50 9.02 15.25
CA ASN A 180 -20.92 9.11 15.61
C ASN A 180 -21.15 8.64 17.05
#